data_16ba14b8c8bf4165e51f6e80b4c1cf87
#
_entry.id   16ba14b8c8bf4165e51f6e80b4c1cf87
#
_cell.length_a   1.000
_cell.length_b   1.000
_cell.length_c   1.000
_cell.angle_alpha   90.00
_cell.angle_beta   90.00
_cell.angle_gamma   90.00
#
_symmetry.space_group_name_H-M   'P 1'
#
loop_
_entity.id
_entity.type
_entity.pdbx_description
1 polymer ?
#
loop_
_entity_poly.entity_id
_entity_poly.type
_entity_poly.pdbx_seq_one_letter_code
_entity_poly.pdbx_strand_id
1 'polypeptide(L)'
;MQRTLFTCVGGHLALPEKGAALVGREDGGNLLVNPPREVWERGELTPVELTHWSFLVAAAGQAMLRTLPQLHLGCINYWEAGNWALNFNAEPHGSDSRGLKSAPEHRRVHLHLLGRSRTSTDPSWQWGEAPKFPDYADRQAWASNHKLLSAAECRQIVAETERVLRERYGFTSHQISPWETCSACEYPMVVTPQQSGGRCSECGDQSFGVCYLE
;
A
#
# COMPACT_ATOMS: atom_id res chain seq x y z
N MET A 1 10.13 6.19 -2.67
CA MET A 1 10.03 4.95 -1.82
C MET A 1 8.64 4.91 -1.20
N GLN A 2 7.95 3.77 -1.19
CA GLN A 2 6.63 3.62 -0.53
C GLN A 2 6.79 3.72 1.00
N ARG A 3 5.75 4.26 1.68
CA ARG A 3 5.74 4.34 3.15
C ARG A 3 5.02 3.13 3.74
N THR A 4 5.71 2.31 4.52
CA THR A 4 5.08 1.20 5.26
C THR A 4 4.25 1.75 6.43
N LEU A 5 2.98 1.39 6.46
CA LEU A 5 2.02 1.81 7.48
C LEU A 5 1.76 0.73 8.53
N PHE A 6 1.80 -0.55 8.11
CA PHE A 6 1.44 -1.70 8.93
C PHE A 6 2.16 -2.95 8.44
N THR A 7 2.51 -3.86 9.34
CA THR A 7 3.16 -5.14 9.01
C THR A 7 2.57 -6.28 9.84
N CYS A 8 2.44 -7.44 9.19
CA CYS A 8 2.04 -8.69 9.84
C CYS A 8 2.67 -9.88 9.10
N VAL A 9 2.44 -11.10 9.56
CA VAL A 9 2.92 -12.31 8.86
C VAL A 9 2.38 -12.46 7.43
N GLY A 10 1.33 -11.72 7.07
CA GLY A 10 0.80 -11.66 5.71
C GLY A 10 1.50 -10.64 4.80
N GLY A 11 2.45 -9.87 5.32
CA GLY A 11 3.15 -8.84 4.56
C GLY A 11 2.93 -7.43 5.12
N HIS A 12 2.95 -6.42 4.26
CA HIS A 12 2.82 -5.04 4.71
C HIS A 12 1.86 -4.21 3.86
N LEU A 13 1.12 -3.36 4.56
CA LEU A 13 0.31 -2.32 3.98
C LEU A 13 1.16 -1.06 3.85
N ALA A 14 1.13 -0.43 2.69
CA ALA A 14 1.93 0.76 2.43
C ALA A 14 1.15 1.84 1.69
N LEU A 15 1.55 3.08 1.90
CA LEU A 15 1.13 4.22 1.10
C LEU A 15 2.11 4.38 -0.08
N PRO A 16 1.64 4.58 -1.31
CA PRO A 16 2.54 4.89 -2.43
C PRO A 16 3.28 6.20 -2.18
N GLU A 17 4.43 6.38 -2.81
CA GLU A 17 5.11 7.66 -2.77
C GLU A 17 4.32 8.73 -3.56
N LYS A 18 4.60 9.99 -3.25
CA LYS A 18 4.02 11.12 -3.98
C LYS A 18 4.43 11.02 -5.46
N GLY A 19 3.46 11.13 -6.35
CA GLY A 19 3.68 10.98 -7.80
C GLY A 19 3.72 9.52 -8.28
N ALA A 20 3.33 8.55 -7.43
CA ALA A 20 3.19 7.15 -7.82
C ALA A 20 1.80 6.57 -7.49
N ALA A 21 0.91 7.34 -6.91
CA ALA A 21 -0.47 6.91 -6.65
C ALA A 21 -1.26 6.81 -7.96
N LEU A 22 -1.94 5.69 -8.14
CA LEU A 22 -2.77 5.44 -9.33
C LEU A 22 -4.15 6.08 -9.22
N VAL A 23 -4.60 6.40 -8.02
CA VAL A 23 -5.88 7.06 -7.74
C VAL A 23 -5.66 8.10 -6.66
N GLY A 24 -6.11 9.31 -6.93
CA GLY A 24 -6.08 10.40 -5.96
C GLY A 24 -7.02 10.15 -4.78
N ARG A 25 -6.71 10.78 -3.63
CA ARG A 25 -7.54 10.65 -2.42
C ARG A 25 -9.01 10.97 -2.69
N GLU A 26 -9.28 12.06 -3.40
CA GLU A 26 -10.63 12.55 -3.69
C GLU A 26 -11.44 11.55 -4.51
N ASP A 27 -10.78 10.72 -5.30
CA ASP A 27 -11.40 9.75 -6.19
C ASP A 27 -11.46 8.33 -5.60
N GLY A 28 -10.92 8.17 -4.38
CA GLY A 28 -11.02 6.93 -3.62
C GLY A 28 -9.73 6.50 -2.93
N GLY A 29 -8.60 7.04 -3.34
CA GLY A 29 -7.30 6.75 -2.75
C GLY A 29 -6.67 5.44 -3.20
N ASN A 30 -5.38 5.31 -2.92
CA ASN A 30 -4.57 4.15 -3.29
C ASN A 30 -3.71 3.69 -2.11
N LEU A 31 -3.74 2.40 -1.83
CA LEU A 31 -2.80 1.70 -0.96
C LEU A 31 -2.14 0.55 -1.69
N LEU A 32 -1.02 0.08 -1.16
CA LEU A 32 -0.28 -1.08 -1.64
C LEU A 32 -0.29 -2.17 -0.57
N VAL A 33 -0.47 -3.41 -0.98
CA VAL A 33 -0.30 -4.58 -0.13
C VAL A 33 0.80 -5.44 -0.70
N ASN A 34 1.93 -5.44 -0.03
CA ASN A 34 3.08 -6.25 -0.40
C ASN A 34 3.03 -7.59 0.33
N PRO A 35 3.50 -8.70 -0.29
CA PRO A 35 3.61 -9.98 0.37
C PRO A 35 4.68 -9.95 1.48
N PRO A 36 4.79 -11.01 2.32
CA PRO A 36 5.71 -11.05 3.47
C PRO A 36 7.19 -11.03 3.08
N ARG A 37 7.50 -11.39 1.85
CA ARG A 37 8.84 -11.28 1.26
C ARG A 37 8.76 -10.88 -0.20
N GLU A 38 9.84 -10.37 -0.72
CA GLU A 38 9.95 -10.05 -2.14
C GLU A 38 9.94 -11.34 -2.96
N VAL A 39 9.01 -11.41 -3.92
CA VAL A 39 8.89 -12.49 -4.88
C VAL A 39 8.69 -11.92 -6.28
N TRP A 40 9.14 -12.69 -7.27
CA TRP A 40 8.96 -12.36 -8.67
C TRP A 40 7.53 -12.67 -9.14
N GLU A 41 7.03 -13.84 -8.74
CA GLU A 41 5.69 -14.33 -9.06
C GLU A 41 4.95 -14.75 -7.79
N ARG A 42 3.62 -14.60 -7.81
CA ARG A 42 2.76 -15.03 -6.70
C ARG A 42 2.93 -16.51 -6.36
N GLY A 43 3.18 -17.35 -7.38
CA GLY A 43 3.40 -18.78 -7.20
C GLY A 43 4.65 -19.17 -6.41
N GLU A 44 5.55 -18.23 -6.17
CA GLU A 44 6.73 -18.46 -5.33
C GLU A 44 6.43 -18.35 -3.82
N LEU A 45 5.28 -17.80 -3.46
CA LEU A 45 4.81 -17.77 -2.08
C LEU A 45 4.39 -19.17 -1.65
N THR A 46 4.76 -19.54 -0.43
CA THR A 46 4.23 -20.77 0.18
C THR A 46 2.71 -20.67 0.38
N PRO A 47 1.99 -21.79 0.48
CA PRO A 47 0.54 -21.77 0.73
C PRO A 47 0.15 -20.94 1.97
N VAL A 48 0.97 -20.99 3.02
CA VAL A 48 0.75 -20.23 4.26
C VAL A 48 0.93 -18.73 4.02
N GLU A 49 2.02 -18.33 3.36
CA GLU A 49 2.27 -16.92 3.02
C GLU A 49 1.16 -16.37 2.13
N LEU A 50 0.77 -17.12 1.10
CA LEU A 50 -0.30 -16.72 0.18
C LEU A 50 -1.65 -16.55 0.90
N THR A 51 -1.97 -17.46 1.83
CA THR A 51 -3.18 -17.38 2.64
C THR A 51 -3.18 -16.14 3.53
N HIS A 52 -2.10 -15.91 4.28
CA HIS A 52 -1.99 -14.74 5.16
C HIS A 52 -1.99 -13.43 4.38
N TRP A 53 -1.31 -13.39 3.23
CA TRP A 53 -1.35 -12.23 2.35
C TRP A 53 -2.77 -11.93 1.85
N SER A 54 -3.51 -12.96 1.45
CA SER A 54 -4.90 -12.82 1.01
C SER A 54 -5.80 -12.26 2.13
N PHE A 55 -5.57 -12.67 3.39
CA PHE A 55 -6.27 -12.10 4.54
C PHE A 55 -5.94 -10.63 4.76
N LEU A 56 -4.65 -10.25 4.65
CA LEU A 56 -4.25 -8.85 4.74
C LEU A 56 -4.88 -7.99 3.64
N VAL A 57 -4.89 -8.47 2.39
CA VAL A 57 -5.55 -7.80 1.26
C VAL A 57 -7.02 -7.56 1.55
N ALA A 58 -7.74 -8.61 1.99
CA ALA A 58 -9.16 -8.51 2.28
C ALA A 58 -9.45 -7.59 3.47
N ALA A 59 -8.64 -7.66 4.54
CA ALA A 59 -8.80 -6.81 5.72
C ALA A 59 -8.56 -5.33 5.39
N ALA A 60 -7.49 -5.02 4.65
CA ALA A 60 -7.18 -3.65 4.26
C ALA A 60 -8.23 -3.05 3.31
N GLY A 61 -8.73 -3.82 2.34
CA GLY A 61 -9.82 -3.37 1.47
C GLY A 61 -11.11 -3.10 2.24
N GLN A 62 -11.45 -3.97 3.20
CA GLN A 62 -12.60 -3.76 4.09
C GLN A 62 -12.41 -2.53 4.99
N ALA A 63 -11.20 -2.32 5.50
CA ALA A 63 -10.87 -1.15 6.31
C ALA A 63 -11.08 0.15 5.53
N MET A 64 -10.57 0.25 4.30
CA MET A 64 -10.82 1.43 3.44
C MET A 64 -12.30 1.73 3.30
N LEU A 65 -13.12 0.72 3.01
CA LEU A 65 -14.56 0.89 2.83
C LEU A 65 -15.27 1.40 4.10
N ARG A 66 -14.81 0.99 5.27
CA ARG A 66 -15.46 1.30 6.55
C ARG A 66 -14.99 2.62 7.15
N THR A 67 -13.73 2.97 6.96
CA THR A 67 -13.12 4.11 7.66
C THR A 67 -13.08 5.39 6.84
N LEU A 68 -13.44 5.33 5.56
CA LEU A 68 -13.40 6.47 4.65
C LEU A 68 -14.80 6.87 4.14
N PRO A 69 -15.82 7.09 5.02
CA PRO A 69 -17.17 7.41 4.57
C PRO A 69 -17.23 8.73 3.78
N GLN A 70 -16.32 9.67 4.07
CA GLN A 70 -16.21 10.96 3.39
C GLN A 70 -15.78 10.84 1.92
N LEU A 71 -15.19 9.71 1.52
CA LEU A 71 -14.77 9.46 0.14
C LEU A 71 -15.87 8.74 -0.68
N HIS A 72 -17.01 8.44 -0.06
CA HIS A 72 -18.16 7.79 -0.72
C HIS A 72 -17.77 6.51 -1.50
N LEU A 73 -16.88 5.70 -0.94
CA LEU A 73 -16.39 4.50 -1.60
C LEU A 73 -17.52 3.50 -1.84
N GLY A 74 -17.69 3.09 -3.09
CA GLY A 74 -18.63 2.04 -3.47
C GLY A 74 -18.01 0.65 -3.49
N CYS A 75 -16.73 0.56 -3.85
CA CYS A 75 -15.96 -0.68 -3.86
C CYS A 75 -14.46 -0.40 -3.86
N ILE A 76 -13.68 -1.46 -3.74
CA ILE A 76 -12.23 -1.45 -3.97
C ILE A 76 -11.93 -2.27 -5.23
N ASN A 77 -11.16 -1.70 -6.14
CA ASN A 77 -10.55 -2.43 -7.23
C ASN A 77 -9.19 -2.97 -6.77
N TYR A 78 -9.00 -4.26 -6.96
CA TYR A 78 -7.75 -4.96 -6.62
C TYR A 78 -6.97 -5.16 -7.91
N TRP A 79 -5.79 -4.55 -7.98
CA TRP A 79 -4.97 -4.61 -9.19
C TRP A 79 -3.54 -5.04 -8.87
N GLU A 80 -3.13 -6.15 -9.42
CA GLU A 80 -1.77 -6.65 -9.35
C GLU A 80 -0.99 -6.20 -10.58
N ALA A 81 -0.20 -5.13 -10.40
CA ALA A 81 0.44 -4.43 -11.51
C ALA A 81 1.95 -4.71 -11.63
N GLY A 82 2.46 -5.75 -10.97
CA GLY A 82 3.89 -6.06 -10.94
C GLY A 82 4.58 -6.17 -12.29
N ASN A 83 3.81 -6.42 -13.36
CA ASN A 83 4.33 -6.60 -14.71
C ASN A 83 4.14 -5.38 -15.61
N TRP A 84 3.37 -4.40 -15.19
CA TRP A 84 3.05 -3.26 -16.04
C TRP A 84 4.28 -2.44 -16.45
N ALA A 85 5.27 -2.37 -15.56
CA ALA A 85 6.46 -1.59 -15.77
C ALA A 85 7.58 -2.34 -16.51
N LEU A 86 7.32 -3.53 -17.04
CA LEU A 86 8.32 -4.32 -17.74
C LEU A 86 8.40 -3.92 -19.21
N ASN A 87 9.62 -3.74 -19.69
CA ASN A 87 9.89 -3.63 -21.10
C ASN A 87 10.03 -5.03 -21.70
N PHE A 88 9.15 -5.38 -22.62
CA PHE A 88 9.19 -6.69 -23.29
C PHE A 88 10.44 -6.91 -24.14
N ASN A 89 11.06 -5.85 -24.60
CA ASN A 89 12.28 -5.88 -25.40
C ASN A 89 13.52 -5.62 -24.53
N ALA A 90 13.38 -5.75 -23.21
CA ALA A 90 14.46 -5.40 -22.32
C ALA A 90 15.71 -6.23 -22.58
N GLU A 91 16.67 -5.63 -23.22
CA GLU A 91 18.06 -5.88 -22.88
C GLU A 91 18.22 -5.74 -21.36
N PRO A 92 18.92 -6.65 -20.69
CA PRO A 92 18.95 -6.70 -19.21
C PRO A 92 19.36 -5.38 -18.52
N HIS A 93 19.87 -4.41 -19.26
CA HIS A 93 20.43 -3.17 -18.74
C HIS A 93 19.97 -1.92 -19.50
N GLY A 94 19.04 -2.05 -20.42
CA GLY A 94 18.56 -0.91 -21.19
C GLY A 94 17.35 -0.26 -20.52
N SER A 95 17.52 0.92 -19.92
CA SER A 95 16.38 1.83 -19.88
C SER A 95 16.06 2.17 -21.34
N ASP A 96 14.88 1.79 -21.82
CA ASP A 96 14.43 2.42 -23.05
C ASP A 96 14.22 3.91 -22.80
N SER A 97 14.08 4.68 -23.89
CA SER A 97 13.85 6.13 -23.83
C SER A 97 12.60 6.52 -23.03
N ARG A 98 11.74 5.58 -22.67
CA ARG A 98 10.51 5.76 -21.90
C ARG A 98 10.71 5.47 -20.40
N GLY A 99 11.93 5.12 -19.95
CA GLY A 99 12.24 4.81 -18.57
C GLY A 99 11.60 3.52 -18.06
N LEU A 100 11.25 2.59 -18.95
CA LEU A 100 10.72 1.30 -18.58
C LEU A 100 11.78 0.47 -17.86
N LYS A 101 11.36 -0.22 -16.82
CA LYS A 101 12.24 -1.05 -16.01
C LYS A 101 12.59 -2.33 -16.74
N SER A 102 13.88 -2.75 -16.66
CA SER A 102 14.27 -4.08 -17.08
C SER A 102 13.70 -5.15 -16.13
N ALA A 103 13.19 -6.24 -16.70
CA ALA A 103 12.96 -7.45 -15.94
C ALA A 103 14.34 -8.07 -15.64
N PRO A 104 14.55 -8.85 -14.73
CA PRO A 104 14.01 -9.33 -13.49
C PRO A 104 14.32 -8.48 -12.26
N GLU A 105 15.13 -7.45 -12.39
CA GLU A 105 15.62 -6.66 -11.23
C GLU A 105 14.55 -5.82 -10.55
N HIS A 106 13.47 -5.53 -11.26
CA HIS A 106 12.47 -4.54 -10.81
C HIS A 106 11.06 -5.11 -10.64
N ARG A 107 10.84 -6.35 -11.07
CA ARG A 107 9.54 -6.98 -10.87
C ARG A 107 9.41 -7.41 -9.42
N ARG A 108 8.37 -6.94 -8.77
CA ARG A 108 7.99 -7.35 -7.42
C ARG A 108 6.50 -7.50 -7.38
N VAL A 109 6.05 -8.65 -6.91
CA VAL A 109 4.62 -8.88 -6.68
C VAL A 109 4.14 -7.90 -5.60
N HIS A 110 3.12 -7.14 -5.94
CA HIS A 110 2.38 -6.29 -5.01
C HIS A 110 0.99 -6.06 -5.56
N LEU A 111 0.07 -5.71 -4.68
CA LEU A 111 -1.31 -5.49 -5.05
C LEU A 111 -1.72 -4.06 -4.67
N HIS A 112 -2.29 -3.34 -5.63
CA HIS A 112 -2.91 -2.05 -5.39
C HIS A 112 -4.34 -2.24 -4.89
N LEU A 113 -4.69 -1.56 -3.81
CA LEU A 113 -6.05 -1.31 -3.38
C LEU A 113 -6.45 0.06 -3.89
N LEU A 114 -7.34 0.09 -4.86
CA LEU A 114 -7.79 1.32 -5.51
C LEU A 114 -9.24 1.57 -5.12
N GLY A 115 -9.48 2.58 -4.29
CA GLY A 115 -10.84 2.97 -3.91
C GLY A 115 -11.60 3.50 -5.13
N ARG A 116 -12.88 3.12 -5.26
CA ARG A 116 -13.80 3.65 -6.27
C ARG A 116 -14.81 4.55 -5.58
N SER A 117 -14.60 5.86 -5.67
CA SER A 117 -15.59 6.83 -5.20
C SER A 117 -16.77 6.90 -6.16
N ARG A 118 -17.99 6.93 -5.60
CA ARG A 118 -19.21 7.16 -6.37
C ARG A 118 -19.33 8.61 -6.87
N THR A 119 -18.53 9.50 -6.28
CA THR A 119 -18.50 10.93 -6.59
C THR A 119 -17.19 11.36 -7.24
N SER A 120 -16.41 10.39 -7.76
CA SER A 120 -15.16 10.69 -8.47
C SER A 120 -15.38 11.67 -9.62
N THR A 121 -14.53 12.66 -9.70
CA THR A 121 -14.51 13.66 -10.79
C THR A 121 -13.40 13.43 -11.79
N ASP A 122 -12.47 12.51 -11.50
CA ASP A 122 -11.42 12.12 -12.44
C ASP A 122 -12.02 11.36 -13.64
N PRO A 123 -11.90 11.87 -14.87
CA PRO A 123 -12.45 11.23 -16.05
C PRO A 123 -11.83 9.86 -16.37
N SER A 124 -10.66 9.57 -15.79
CA SER A 124 -10.00 8.26 -15.92
C SER A 124 -10.50 7.24 -14.89
N TRP A 125 -11.24 7.68 -13.86
CA TRP A 125 -11.65 6.87 -12.71
C TRP A 125 -13.12 7.01 -12.32
N GLN A 126 -13.99 7.34 -13.28
CA GLN A 126 -15.41 7.57 -13.03
C GLN A 126 -16.14 6.30 -12.57
N TRP A 127 -17.11 6.48 -11.68
CA TRP A 127 -17.95 5.40 -11.21
C TRP A 127 -18.77 4.79 -12.37
N GLY A 128 -18.75 3.45 -12.45
CA GLY A 128 -19.49 2.72 -13.49
C GLY A 128 -18.75 2.56 -14.82
N GLU A 129 -17.60 3.21 -14.98
CA GLU A 129 -16.77 3.10 -16.18
C GLU A 129 -15.52 2.23 -15.98
N ALA A 130 -14.95 1.74 -17.07
CA ALA A 130 -13.67 1.06 -17.01
C ALA A 130 -12.57 2.07 -16.65
N PRO A 131 -11.63 1.70 -15.75
CA PRO A 131 -10.46 2.53 -15.45
C PRO A 131 -9.62 2.80 -16.70
N LYS A 132 -9.11 4.03 -16.81
CA LYS A 132 -8.19 4.43 -17.87
C LYS A 132 -6.88 4.85 -17.23
N PHE A 133 -5.84 4.05 -17.42
CA PHE A 133 -4.50 4.40 -16.95
C PHE A 133 -3.67 4.95 -18.10
N PRO A 134 -2.76 5.92 -17.83
CA PRO A 134 -1.85 6.45 -18.83
C PRO A 134 -0.80 5.39 -19.21
N ASP A 135 -0.08 5.64 -20.29
CA ASP A 135 1.14 4.87 -20.55
C ASP A 135 2.13 4.99 -19.41
N TYR A 136 2.94 3.95 -19.23
CA TYR A 136 3.89 3.90 -18.10
C TYR A 136 4.83 5.11 -18.06
N ALA A 137 5.26 5.60 -19.22
CA ALA A 137 6.13 6.77 -19.34
C ALA A 137 5.48 8.05 -18.80
N ASP A 138 4.16 8.19 -18.93
CA ASP A 138 3.41 9.38 -18.54
C ASP A 138 2.89 9.32 -17.11
N ARG A 139 3.03 8.16 -16.43
CA ARG A 139 2.43 7.92 -15.12
C ARG A 139 2.84 8.93 -14.05
N GLN A 140 4.10 9.40 -14.08
CA GLN A 140 4.59 10.31 -13.06
C GLN A 140 3.97 11.70 -13.20
N ALA A 141 3.86 12.21 -14.43
CA ALA A 141 3.18 13.48 -14.70
C ALA A 141 1.69 13.38 -14.32
N TRP A 142 1.05 12.29 -14.71
CA TRP A 142 -0.35 12.02 -14.39
C TRP A 142 -0.60 11.93 -12.87
N ALA A 143 0.22 11.17 -12.15
CA ALA A 143 0.07 10.98 -10.70
C ALA A 143 0.56 12.16 -9.86
N SER A 144 1.27 13.14 -10.44
CA SER A 144 1.87 14.25 -9.71
C SER A 144 0.83 15.10 -8.95
N ASN A 145 -0.38 15.20 -9.49
CA ASN A 145 -1.49 15.97 -8.91
C ASN A 145 -2.33 15.16 -7.93
N HIS A 146 -2.13 13.86 -7.84
CA HIS A 146 -2.88 13.01 -6.91
C HIS A 146 -2.45 13.27 -5.47
N LYS A 147 -3.41 13.62 -4.65
CA LYS A 147 -3.19 13.67 -3.21
C LYS A 147 -3.21 12.26 -2.64
N LEU A 148 -2.34 12.00 -1.69
CA LEU A 148 -2.33 10.76 -0.94
C LEU A 148 -3.37 10.79 0.18
N LEU A 149 -3.74 9.63 0.71
CA LEU A 149 -4.52 9.52 1.94
C LEU A 149 -3.79 10.26 3.06
N SER A 150 -4.54 10.97 3.87
CA SER A 150 -3.99 11.73 5.02
C SER A 150 -3.50 10.80 6.13
N ALA A 151 -2.67 11.32 7.02
CA ALA A 151 -2.19 10.59 8.18
C ALA A 151 -3.35 10.06 9.05
N ALA A 152 -4.38 10.88 9.26
CA ALA A 152 -5.57 10.47 10.02
C ALA A 152 -6.32 9.30 9.37
N GLU A 153 -6.49 9.33 8.05
CA GLU A 153 -7.12 8.24 7.29
C GLU A 153 -6.27 6.98 7.34
N CYS A 154 -4.96 7.09 7.19
CA CYS A 154 -4.06 5.96 7.30
C CYS A 154 -4.11 5.31 8.70
N ARG A 155 -4.17 6.11 9.78
CA ARG A 155 -4.33 5.57 11.15
C ARG A 155 -5.64 4.80 11.31
N GLN A 156 -6.74 5.34 10.82
CA GLN A 156 -8.04 4.67 10.86
C GLN A 156 -8.04 3.35 10.08
N ILE A 157 -7.44 3.35 8.89
CA ILE A 157 -7.32 2.15 8.07
C ILE A 157 -6.46 1.09 8.77
N VAL A 158 -5.31 1.47 9.34
CA VAL A 158 -4.42 0.54 10.05
C VAL A 158 -5.12 -0.08 11.25
N ALA A 159 -5.74 0.74 12.10
CA ALA A 159 -6.47 0.25 13.27
C ALA A 159 -7.62 -0.72 12.88
N GLU A 160 -8.39 -0.38 11.85
CA GLU A 160 -9.46 -1.26 11.38
C GLU A 160 -8.92 -2.51 10.70
N THR A 161 -7.81 -2.41 9.94
CA THR A 161 -7.15 -3.59 9.34
C THR A 161 -6.72 -4.57 10.42
N GLU A 162 -6.05 -4.08 11.46
CA GLU A 162 -5.65 -4.91 12.60
C GLU A 162 -6.86 -5.57 13.27
N ARG A 163 -7.92 -4.78 13.54
CA ARG A 163 -9.14 -5.30 14.14
C ARG A 163 -9.76 -6.43 13.30
N VAL A 164 -9.87 -6.25 11.99
CA VAL A 164 -10.42 -7.27 11.08
C VAL A 164 -9.53 -8.51 11.03
N LEU A 165 -8.21 -8.36 11.00
CA LEU A 165 -7.28 -9.49 11.03
C LEU A 165 -7.47 -10.31 12.32
N ARG A 166 -7.60 -9.65 13.47
CA ARG A 166 -7.81 -10.34 14.77
C ARG A 166 -9.17 -10.99 14.87
N GLU A 167 -10.23 -10.23 14.64
CA GLU A 167 -11.59 -10.70 14.91
C GLU A 167 -12.12 -11.68 13.85
N ARG A 168 -11.79 -11.46 12.60
CA ARG A 168 -12.34 -12.27 11.50
C ARG A 168 -11.41 -13.38 11.03
N TYR A 169 -10.09 -13.10 11.03
CA TYR A 169 -9.10 -14.04 10.50
C TYR A 169 -8.25 -14.71 11.58
N GLY A 170 -8.47 -14.39 12.87
CA GLY A 170 -7.86 -15.07 14.00
C GLY A 170 -6.37 -14.77 14.20
N PHE A 171 -5.89 -13.64 13.70
CA PHE A 171 -4.49 -13.25 13.90
C PHE A 171 -4.21 -12.96 15.38
N THR A 172 -3.13 -13.53 15.87
CA THR A 172 -2.63 -13.29 17.23
C THR A 172 -1.70 -12.08 17.29
N SER A 173 -1.36 -11.63 18.51
CA SER A 173 -0.41 -10.53 18.70
C SER A 173 0.99 -10.84 18.15
N HIS A 174 1.39 -12.12 18.12
CA HIS A 174 2.68 -12.53 17.55
C HIS A 174 2.74 -12.49 16.01
N GLN A 175 1.60 -12.42 15.38
CA GLN A 175 1.47 -12.36 13.91
C GLN A 175 1.36 -10.94 13.37
N ILE A 176 1.19 -9.96 14.23
CA ILE A 176 1.03 -8.54 13.90
C ILE A 176 2.17 -7.77 14.58
N SER A 177 2.94 -7.03 13.78
CA SER A 177 3.97 -6.15 14.32
C SER A 177 3.33 -4.96 15.04
N PRO A 178 3.87 -4.55 16.20
CA PRO A 178 3.42 -3.34 16.88
C PRO A 178 3.56 -2.13 15.96
N TRP A 179 2.64 -1.20 16.07
CA TRP A 179 2.69 0.07 15.36
C TRP A 179 2.27 1.22 16.28
N GLU A 180 2.75 2.40 15.97
CA GLU A 180 2.41 3.64 16.68
C GLU A 180 2.28 4.80 15.71
N THR A 181 1.85 5.95 16.21
CA THR A 181 1.76 7.18 15.42
C THR A 181 3.09 7.94 15.52
N CYS A 182 3.71 8.26 14.39
CA CYS A 182 4.88 9.13 14.36
C CYS A 182 4.52 10.52 14.91
N SER A 183 5.27 11.02 15.89
CA SER A 183 5.00 12.29 16.54
C SER A 183 5.16 13.51 15.61
N ALA A 184 5.99 13.39 14.57
CA ALA A 184 6.28 14.50 13.66
C ALA A 184 5.35 14.56 12.44
N CYS A 185 5.07 13.41 11.80
CA CYS A 185 4.27 13.40 10.57
C CYS A 185 2.89 12.77 10.74
N GLU A 186 2.57 12.30 11.95
CA GLU A 186 1.30 11.70 12.35
C GLU A 186 0.87 10.42 11.60
N TYR A 187 1.67 9.91 10.68
CA TYR A 187 1.39 8.63 10.01
C TYR A 187 1.66 7.44 10.92
N PRO A 188 0.94 6.30 10.71
CA PRO A 188 1.30 5.05 11.34
C PRO A 188 2.72 4.62 10.96
N MET A 189 3.45 4.06 11.89
CA MET A 189 4.78 3.50 11.69
C MET A 189 4.92 2.17 12.43
N VAL A 190 5.60 1.21 11.83
CA VAL A 190 5.88 -0.08 12.46
C VAL A 190 7.00 0.09 13.49
N VAL A 191 6.79 -0.42 14.69
CA VAL A 191 7.79 -0.43 15.76
C VAL A 191 8.54 -1.76 15.73
N THR A 192 9.86 -1.70 15.56
CA THR A 192 10.70 -2.90 15.67
C THR A 192 11.32 -2.98 17.07
N PRO A 193 11.30 -4.14 17.73
CA PRO A 193 11.80 -4.30 19.11
C PRO A 193 13.28 -3.91 19.31
N GLN A 194 14.04 -3.78 18.24
CA GLN A 194 15.47 -3.45 18.30
C GLN A 194 15.78 -1.96 18.13
N GLN A 195 14.79 -1.13 17.95
CA GLN A 195 14.95 0.32 17.74
C GLN A 195 14.38 1.13 18.90
N SER A 196 14.95 1.00 20.07
CA SER A 196 14.87 2.07 21.07
C SER A 196 15.64 3.28 20.52
N GLY A 197 14.94 4.17 19.80
CA GLY A 197 15.52 5.29 19.07
C GLY A 197 15.32 5.22 17.56
N GLY A 198 14.27 4.54 17.09
CA GLY A 198 13.95 4.42 15.68
C GLY A 198 13.60 5.77 15.05
N ARG A 199 14.29 6.11 13.96
CA ARG A 199 13.87 7.22 13.09
C ARG A 199 12.69 6.79 12.25
N CYS A 200 11.68 7.66 12.15
CA CYS A 200 10.68 7.51 11.12
C CYS A 200 11.39 7.51 9.76
N SER A 201 11.22 6.45 8.97
CA SER A 201 11.89 6.27 7.68
C SER A 201 11.60 7.40 6.69
N GLU A 202 10.56 8.19 6.94
CA GLU A 202 10.03 9.15 6.01
C GLU A 202 10.33 10.61 6.38
N CYS A 203 10.14 10.99 7.65
CA CYS A 203 10.42 12.36 8.09
C CYS A 203 11.77 12.51 8.78
N GLY A 204 12.49 11.42 9.03
CA GLY A 204 13.80 11.43 9.67
C GLY A 204 13.79 11.73 11.17
N ASP A 205 12.60 11.95 11.75
CA ASP A 205 12.47 12.29 13.15
C ASP A 205 12.68 11.08 14.06
N GLN A 206 13.32 11.31 15.22
CA GLN A 206 13.52 10.31 16.26
C GLN A 206 12.32 10.34 17.21
N SER A 207 11.32 9.52 16.97
CA SER A 207 10.27 9.31 17.95
C SER A 207 10.79 8.39 19.06
N PHE A 208 10.93 8.93 20.27
CA PHE A 208 11.22 8.15 21.45
C PHE A 208 9.93 7.51 21.95
N GLY A 209 9.60 6.34 21.42
CA GLY A 209 8.64 5.44 22.06
C GLY A 209 9.34 4.78 23.24
N VAL A 210 9.05 5.18 24.45
CA VAL A 210 9.45 4.44 25.66
C VAL A 210 8.52 3.24 25.76
N CYS A 211 8.98 2.08 25.30
CA CYS A 211 8.28 0.83 25.52
C CYS A 211 8.52 0.41 26.96
N TYR A 212 7.56 0.63 27.84
CA TYR A 212 7.53 -0.07 29.14
C TYR A 212 7.01 -1.48 28.89
N LEU A 213 7.92 -2.45 28.91
CA LEU A 213 7.58 -3.84 29.09
C LEU A 213 7.41 -4.07 30.61
N GLU A 214 6.18 -4.25 31.05
CA GLU A 214 5.85 -5.01 32.25
C GLU A 214 5.41 -6.42 31.87
#